data_a59b7f0e7ebd9b5bdbe31da822e5e4ea
#
_entry.id   a59b7f0e7ebd9b5bdbe31da822e5e4ea
#
_cell.length_a   1.000
_cell.length_b   1.000
_cell.length_c   1.000
_cell.angle_alpha   90.00
_cell.angle_beta   90.00
_cell.angle_gamma   90.00
#
_symmetry.space_group_name_H-M   'P 1'
#
loop_
_entity.id
_entity.type
_entity.pdbx_description
1 polymer ?
#
loop_
_entity_poly.entity_id
_entity_poly.type
_entity_poly.pdbx_seq_one_letter_code
_entity_poly.pdbx_strand_id
1 'polypeptide(L)'
;MCIRDRPNPSCLFYVMNLIQLNQLERCVIYPFGIAGSTGTVDLRLKSLTGGEGSIVPGFRPESEYKRRIKVPVMGPEDLPEELSEKVIGVLKVDVEGGELEVFEAMLPLIEKNRPVIISELLPVYDASSERGSFRKKRQDTLISMMDNLGYSIIRLHPDGRRELLDEIKVHGDMSLTNYLFVPRDRGASFLSE
;
A
#
# COMPACT_ATOMS: atom_id res chain seq x y z
N MET A 1 5.34 -0.08 -18.45
CA MET A 1 5.83 -1.24 -17.72
C MET A 1 5.04 -1.35 -16.43
N CYS A 2 4.62 -2.53 -16.03
CA CYS A 2 3.97 -2.77 -14.74
C CYS A 2 4.98 -3.47 -13.83
N ILE A 3 5.20 -2.94 -12.64
CA ILE A 3 6.08 -3.54 -11.63
C ILE A 3 5.20 -4.03 -10.49
N ARG A 4 5.47 -5.22 -10.00
CA ARG A 4 4.75 -5.82 -8.87
C ARG A 4 5.73 -6.42 -7.88
N ASP A 5 5.64 -5.99 -6.65
CA ASP A 5 6.34 -6.58 -5.51
C ASP A 5 5.36 -7.46 -4.72
N ARG A 6 5.74 -8.70 -4.48
CA ARG A 6 4.92 -9.68 -3.75
C ARG A 6 5.85 -10.63 -2.98
N PRO A 7 6.06 -10.37 -1.70
CA PRO A 7 6.93 -11.21 -0.89
C PRO A 7 6.31 -12.58 -0.53
N ASN A 8 4.97 -12.72 -0.59
CA ASN A 8 4.32 -14.00 -0.36
C ASN A 8 4.52 -14.94 -1.56
N PRO A 9 5.22 -16.10 -1.40
CA PRO A 9 5.50 -17.02 -2.51
C PRO A 9 4.25 -17.54 -3.24
N SER A 10 3.15 -17.78 -2.50
CA SER A 10 1.89 -18.24 -3.11
C SER A 10 1.26 -17.17 -4.00
N CYS A 11 1.29 -15.90 -3.57
CA CYS A 11 0.82 -14.79 -4.38
C CYS A 11 1.73 -14.55 -5.59
N LEU A 12 3.05 -14.69 -5.40
CA LEU A 12 4.03 -14.58 -6.47
C LEU A 12 3.77 -15.60 -7.57
N PHE A 13 3.61 -16.88 -7.21
CA PHE A 13 3.29 -17.96 -8.15
C PHE A 13 2.01 -17.67 -8.94
N TYR A 14 0.96 -17.20 -8.26
CA TYR A 14 -0.30 -16.86 -8.90
C TYR A 14 -0.15 -15.70 -9.90
N VAL A 15 0.56 -14.65 -9.53
CA VAL A 15 0.80 -13.50 -10.42
C VAL A 15 1.65 -13.90 -11.63
N MET A 16 2.68 -14.74 -11.45
CA MET A 16 3.50 -15.24 -12.56
C MET A 16 2.65 -16.02 -13.58
N ASN A 17 1.75 -16.90 -13.11
CA ASN A 17 0.84 -17.63 -13.99
C ASN A 17 -0.13 -16.67 -14.72
N LEU A 18 -0.67 -15.67 -14.05
CA LEU A 18 -1.54 -14.67 -14.69
C LEU A 18 -0.82 -13.90 -15.79
N ILE A 19 0.42 -13.50 -15.57
CA ILE A 19 1.24 -12.81 -16.57
C ILE A 19 1.48 -13.73 -17.79
N GLN A 20 1.85 -14.98 -17.54
CA GLN A 20 2.11 -15.95 -18.60
C GLN A 20 0.84 -16.26 -19.41
N LEU A 21 -0.27 -16.57 -18.74
CA LEU A 21 -1.54 -16.92 -19.40
C LEU A 21 -2.11 -15.76 -20.23
N ASN A 22 -1.88 -14.51 -19.81
CA ASN A 22 -2.37 -13.32 -20.51
C ASN A 22 -1.30 -12.68 -21.42
N GLN A 23 -0.13 -13.31 -21.58
CA GLN A 23 0.96 -12.84 -22.43
C GLN A 23 1.36 -11.38 -22.16
N LEU A 24 1.47 -11.01 -20.87
CA LEU A 24 1.79 -9.66 -20.45
C LEU A 24 3.31 -9.40 -20.51
N GLU A 25 3.80 -8.97 -21.66
CA GLU A 25 5.24 -8.78 -21.92
C GLU A 25 5.89 -7.62 -21.15
N ARG A 26 5.08 -6.66 -20.66
CA ARG A 26 5.57 -5.43 -20.01
C ARG A 26 5.42 -5.45 -18.49
N CYS A 27 5.46 -6.63 -17.89
CA CYS A 27 5.39 -6.80 -16.45
C CYS A 27 6.72 -7.31 -15.90
N VAL A 28 7.22 -6.67 -14.85
CA VAL A 28 8.36 -7.15 -14.06
C VAL A 28 7.86 -7.48 -12.67
N ILE A 29 8.27 -8.62 -12.12
CA ILE A 29 7.93 -9.05 -10.78
C ILE A 29 9.19 -9.08 -9.93
N TYR A 30 9.10 -8.49 -8.76
CA TYR A 30 10.13 -8.56 -7.73
C TYR A 30 9.63 -9.44 -6.58
N PRO A 31 10.37 -10.51 -6.22
CA PRO A 31 9.98 -11.47 -5.18
C PRO A 31 10.35 -10.97 -3.77
N PHE A 32 10.20 -9.69 -3.51
CA PHE A 32 10.47 -9.06 -2.22
C PHE A 32 9.38 -8.06 -1.86
N GLY A 33 9.31 -7.64 -0.60
CA GLY A 33 8.51 -6.51 -0.15
C GLY A 33 9.34 -5.23 -0.05
N ILE A 34 8.67 -4.09 0.07
CA ILE A 34 9.30 -2.79 0.32
C ILE A 34 9.14 -2.46 1.80
N ALA A 35 10.22 -2.03 2.44
CA ALA A 35 10.26 -1.66 3.86
C ALA A 35 11.28 -0.55 4.10
N GLY A 36 11.37 -0.03 5.33
CA GLY A 36 12.30 1.04 5.70
C GLY A 36 13.78 0.67 5.64
N SER A 37 14.12 -0.65 5.62
CA SER A 37 15.49 -1.14 5.47
C SER A 37 15.49 -2.52 4.83
N THR A 38 16.59 -2.82 4.13
CA THR A 38 16.80 -4.14 3.50
C THR A 38 17.05 -5.22 4.53
N GLY A 39 16.44 -6.39 4.31
CA GLY A 39 16.60 -7.51 5.21
C GLY A 39 15.58 -8.62 5.03
N THR A 40 15.30 -9.32 6.12
CA THR A 40 14.31 -10.40 6.17
C THR A 40 13.35 -10.14 7.32
N VAL A 41 12.07 -10.16 7.04
CA VAL A 41 10.99 -9.90 8.02
C VAL A 41 10.04 -11.08 8.15
N ASP A 42 9.30 -11.12 9.25
CA ASP A 42 8.21 -12.08 9.44
C ASP A 42 6.95 -11.58 8.75
N LEU A 43 6.54 -12.24 7.69
CA LEU A 43 5.20 -12.08 7.11
C LEU A 43 4.23 -13.00 7.85
N ARG A 44 3.28 -12.41 8.55
CA ARG A 44 2.23 -13.10 9.29
C ARG A 44 1.04 -13.31 8.39
N LEU A 45 0.56 -14.53 8.27
CA LEU A 45 -0.49 -14.92 7.32
C LEU A 45 -1.70 -15.51 8.04
N LYS A 46 -2.91 -15.14 7.62
CA LYS A 46 -4.15 -15.82 8.02
C LYS A 46 -4.26 -17.21 7.38
N SER A 47 -3.79 -17.35 6.14
CA SER A 47 -3.68 -18.63 5.44
C SER A 47 -2.46 -18.64 4.52
N LEU A 48 -1.95 -19.81 4.14
CA LEU A 48 -0.78 -19.92 3.25
C LEU A 48 -1.05 -19.38 1.83
N THR A 49 -2.26 -19.51 1.36
CA THR A 49 -2.66 -19.14 -0.01
C THR A 49 -3.39 -17.79 -0.08
N GLY A 50 -3.71 -17.19 1.06
CA GLY A 50 -4.41 -15.91 1.12
C GLY A 50 -3.51 -14.71 0.89
N GLY A 51 -4.08 -13.64 0.33
CA GLY A 51 -3.42 -12.34 0.17
C GLY A 51 -3.31 -11.56 1.49
N GLU A 52 -4.05 -11.96 2.53
CA GLU A 52 -4.14 -11.25 3.81
C GLU A 52 -2.94 -11.58 4.72
N GLY A 53 -1.87 -10.85 4.53
CA GLY A 53 -0.67 -10.98 5.35
C GLY A 53 -0.11 -9.62 5.74
N SER A 54 0.44 -9.49 6.96
CA SER A 54 1.05 -8.25 7.42
C SER A 54 2.46 -8.48 7.97
N ILE A 55 3.36 -7.55 7.67
CA ILE A 55 4.67 -7.49 8.27
C ILE A 55 4.67 -6.65 9.57
N VAL A 56 3.61 -5.88 9.82
CA VAL A 56 3.52 -4.94 10.94
C VAL A 56 3.04 -5.65 12.20
N PRO A 57 3.88 -5.73 13.26
CA PRO A 57 3.47 -6.28 14.55
C PRO A 57 2.33 -5.48 15.16
N GLY A 58 1.35 -6.17 15.77
CA GLY A 58 0.23 -5.51 16.47
C GLY A 58 -0.86 -4.91 15.58
N PHE A 59 -0.68 -4.91 14.25
CA PHE A 59 -1.70 -4.36 13.33
C PHE A 59 -3.01 -5.14 13.38
N ARG A 60 -2.95 -6.47 13.50
CA ARG A 60 -4.08 -7.36 13.76
C ARG A 60 -3.81 -8.20 15.02
N PRO A 61 -4.85 -8.81 15.65
CA PRO A 61 -4.66 -9.77 16.73
C PRO A 61 -3.71 -10.91 16.30
N GLU A 62 -2.75 -11.27 17.12
CA GLU A 62 -1.86 -12.42 16.83
C GLU A 62 -2.65 -13.73 16.65
N SER A 63 -3.82 -13.85 17.29
CA SER A 63 -4.72 -15.02 17.16
C SER A 63 -5.33 -15.18 15.75
N GLU A 64 -5.36 -14.12 14.94
CA GLU A 64 -5.82 -14.19 13.54
C GLU A 64 -4.79 -14.81 12.61
N TYR A 65 -3.51 -14.80 12.98
CA TYR A 65 -2.44 -15.33 12.16
C TYR A 65 -2.20 -16.82 12.46
N LYS A 66 -2.26 -17.64 11.41
CA LYS A 66 -2.05 -19.10 11.52
C LYS A 66 -0.65 -19.53 11.11
N ARG A 67 0.07 -18.68 10.39
CA ARG A 67 1.40 -18.99 9.85
C ARG A 67 2.30 -17.76 9.87
N ARG A 68 3.60 -18.02 9.93
CA ARG A 68 4.65 -17.02 9.73
C ARG A 68 5.66 -17.58 8.74
N ILE A 69 6.06 -16.75 7.80
CA ILE A 69 7.13 -17.07 6.85
C ILE A 69 8.14 -15.93 6.84
N LYS A 70 9.40 -16.26 6.63
CA LYS A 70 10.44 -15.26 6.42
C LYS A 70 10.41 -14.83 4.96
N VAL A 71 10.35 -13.53 4.73
CA VAL A 71 10.34 -12.94 3.38
C VAL A 71 11.39 -11.85 3.26
N PRO A 72 12.06 -11.74 2.09
CA PRO A 72 12.98 -10.63 1.84
C PRO A 72 12.20 -9.31 1.70
N VAL A 73 12.80 -8.24 2.18
CA VAL A 73 12.37 -6.86 1.96
C VAL A 73 13.54 -6.01 1.53
N MET A 74 13.26 -4.95 0.76
CA MET A 74 14.25 -3.97 0.33
C MET A 74 13.92 -2.59 0.89
N GLY A 75 14.95 -1.91 1.38
CA GLY A 75 14.93 -0.50 1.77
C GLY A 75 15.11 0.42 0.56
N PRO A 76 14.89 1.74 0.74
CA PRO A 76 14.96 2.71 -0.34
C PRO A 76 16.34 2.76 -1.02
N GLU A 77 17.41 2.50 -0.29
CA GLU A 77 18.79 2.52 -0.78
C GLU A 77 19.15 1.34 -1.69
N ASP A 78 18.45 0.21 -1.56
CA ASP A 78 18.70 -1.01 -2.31
C ASP A 78 17.62 -1.31 -3.37
N LEU A 79 16.68 -0.39 -3.58
CA LEU A 79 15.68 -0.57 -4.62
C LEU A 79 16.35 -0.67 -5.99
N PRO A 80 15.89 -1.59 -6.86
CA PRO A 80 16.44 -1.74 -8.19
C PRO A 80 16.51 -0.41 -8.94
N GLU A 81 17.64 -0.14 -9.57
CA GLU A 81 17.90 1.08 -10.34
C GLU A 81 16.80 1.36 -11.38
N GLU A 82 16.26 0.29 -11.96
CA GLU A 82 15.13 0.35 -12.88
C GLU A 82 13.87 1.03 -12.31
N LEU A 83 13.67 0.96 -10.99
CA LEU A 83 12.58 1.67 -10.30
C LEU A 83 12.88 3.16 -10.15
N SER A 84 14.14 3.50 -9.88
CA SER A 84 14.58 4.89 -9.65
C SER A 84 14.71 5.70 -10.94
N GLU A 85 15.00 5.04 -12.07
CA GLU A 85 15.19 5.68 -13.37
C GLU A 85 13.88 5.91 -14.15
N LYS A 86 12.84 5.12 -13.87
CA LYS A 86 11.59 5.23 -14.62
C LYS A 86 10.65 6.28 -14.06
N VAL A 87 9.87 6.88 -14.97
CA VAL A 87 8.76 7.74 -14.59
C VAL A 87 7.62 6.88 -14.08
N ILE A 88 7.25 7.08 -12.82
CA ILE A 88 6.12 6.40 -12.17
C ILE A 88 4.89 7.30 -12.31
N GLY A 89 3.95 6.91 -13.17
CA GLY A 89 2.68 7.64 -13.32
C GLY A 89 1.61 7.25 -12.29
N VAL A 90 1.60 5.97 -11.92
CA VAL A 90 0.65 5.40 -10.95
C VAL A 90 1.39 4.44 -10.02
N LEU A 91 1.09 4.54 -8.74
CA LEU A 91 1.54 3.61 -7.69
C LEU A 91 0.31 2.99 -7.01
N LYS A 92 0.19 1.67 -6.97
CA LYS A 92 -0.82 0.99 -6.13
C LYS A 92 -0.14 0.39 -4.91
N VAL A 93 -0.65 0.71 -3.72
CA VAL A 93 -0.20 0.18 -2.43
C VAL A 93 -1.38 -0.47 -1.72
N ASP A 94 -1.24 -1.76 -1.43
CA ASP A 94 -2.28 -2.60 -0.82
C ASP A 94 -1.54 -3.74 -0.11
N VAL A 95 -1.11 -3.46 1.11
CA VAL A 95 -0.13 -4.27 1.86
C VAL A 95 -0.58 -4.61 3.29
N GLU A 96 -1.90 -4.55 3.52
CA GLU A 96 -2.54 -5.06 4.74
C GLU A 96 -1.97 -4.47 6.04
N GLY A 97 -1.84 -3.13 6.06
CA GLY A 97 -1.40 -2.36 7.21
C GLY A 97 0.06 -1.93 7.20
N GLY A 98 0.82 -2.27 6.15
CA GLY A 98 2.20 -1.83 5.93
C GLY A 98 2.32 -0.59 5.04
N GLU A 99 1.23 0.11 4.78
CA GLU A 99 1.18 1.25 3.85
C GLU A 99 2.14 2.35 4.26
N LEU A 100 2.23 2.66 5.56
CA LEU A 100 3.13 3.70 6.07
C LEU A 100 4.59 3.38 5.73
N GLU A 101 5.06 2.16 5.99
CA GLU A 101 6.43 1.73 5.69
C GLU A 101 6.75 1.80 4.19
N VAL A 102 5.79 1.42 3.35
CA VAL A 102 5.94 1.50 1.89
C VAL A 102 6.01 2.96 1.43
N PHE A 103 5.14 3.83 1.94
CA PHE A 103 5.16 5.25 1.58
C PHE A 103 6.45 5.94 2.04
N GLU A 104 6.92 5.65 3.27
CA GLU A 104 8.20 6.17 3.78
C GLU A 104 9.38 5.70 2.91
N ALA A 105 9.44 4.41 2.58
CA ALA A 105 10.49 3.85 1.74
C ALA A 105 10.46 4.38 0.30
N MET A 106 9.27 4.64 -0.24
CA MET A 106 9.07 5.16 -1.59
C MET A 106 9.09 6.69 -1.66
N LEU A 107 9.27 7.38 -0.54
CA LEU A 107 9.17 8.84 -0.47
C LEU A 107 10.01 9.57 -1.53
N PRO A 108 11.31 9.23 -1.75
CA PRO A 108 12.11 9.90 -2.77
C PRO A 108 11.53 9.74 -4.19
N LEU A 109 10.93 8.58 -4.49
CA LEU A 109 10.31 8.31 -5.78
C LEU A 109 8.95 9.00 -5.92
N ILE A 110 8.19 9.12 -4.82
CA ILE A 110 6.94 9.87 -4.78
C ILE A 110 7.19 11.36 -5.00
N GLU A 111 8.19 11.94 -4.33
CA GLU A 111 8.59 13.34 -4.53
C GLU A 111 9.03 13.62 -5.95
N LYS A 112 9.91 12.77 -6.51
CA LYS A 112 10.45 12.91 -7.86
C LYS A 112 9.37 12.81 -8.94
N ASN A 113 8.50 11.82 -8.85
CA ASN A 113 7.58 11.45 -9.93
C ASN A 113 6.19 12.04 -9.77
N ARG A 114 5.79 12.39 -8.53
CA ARG A 114 4.44 12.85 -8.19
C ARG A 114 3.34 11.97 -8.78
N PRO A 115 3.38 10.64 -8.56
CA PRO A 115 2.41 9.71 -9.14
C PRO A 115 1.01 9.91 -8.55
N VAL A 116 -0.03 9.46 -9.23
CA VAL A 116 -1.30 9.16 -8.59
C VAL A 116 -1.14 7.88 -7.80
N ILE A 117 -1.53 7.87 -6.52
CA ILE A 117 -1.38 6.69 -5.67
C ILE A 117 -2.76 6.13 -5.33
N ILE A 118 -2.95 4.84 -5.60
CA ILE A 118 -4.13 4.08 -5.21
C ILE A 118 -3.73 3.29 -3.97
N SER A 119 -4.38 3.50 -2.84
CA SER A 119 -4.06 2.76 -1.62
C SER A 119 -5.32 2.21 -0.95
N GLU A 120 -5.21 1.00 -0.42
CA GLU A 120 -6.18 0.47 0.52
C GLU A 120 -5.70 0.78 1.94
N LEU A 121 -6.48 1.57 2.68
CA LEU A 121 -6.23 1.87 4.09
C LEU A 121 -7.32 1.22 4.93
N LEU A 122 -6.94 0.20 5.68
CA LEU A 122 -7.89 -0.50 6.55
C LEU A 122 -8.46 0.44 7.64
N PRO A 123 -9.75 0.35 7.95
CA PRO A 123 -10.42 1.31 8.80
C PRO A 123 -9.97 1.20 10.26
N VAL A 124 -10.07 2.31 10.96
CA VAL A 124 -9.97 2.37 12.41
C VAL A 124 -11.38 2.28 12.98
N TYR A 125 -11.71 1.13 13.59
CA TYR A 125 -13.05 0.87 14.13
C TYR A 125 -13.33 1.63 15.42
N ASP A 126 -12.32 1.73 16.28
CA ASP A 126 -12.40 2.35 17.62
C ASP A 126 -11.03 2.88 18.01
N ALA A 127 -10.88 4.21 17.97
CA ALA A 127 -9.62 4.87 18.31
C ALA A 127 -9.30 4.88 19.82
N SER A 128 -10.26 4.52 20.68
CA SER A 128 -10.03 4.45 22.13
C SER A 128 -9.32 3.16 22.56
N SER A 129 -9.39 2.11 21.76
CA SER A 129 -8.65 0.87 22.00
C SER A 129 -7.16 1.05 21.68
N GLU A 130 -6.29 0.29 22.36
CA GLU A 130 -4.84 0.32 22.14
C GLU A 130 -4.51 0.09 20.64
N ARG A 131 -5.11 -0.93 20.03
CA ARG A 131 -4.90 -1.24 18.60
C ARG A 131 -5.48 -0.17 17.69
N GLY A 132 -6.64 0.36 17.99
CA GLY A 132 -7.25 1.42 17.22
C GLY A 132 -6.43 2.71 17.28
N SER A 133 -5.95 3.07 18.46
CA SER A 133 -5.01 4.20 18.65
C SER A 133 -3.73 3.99 17.84
N PHE A 134 -3.14 2.79 17.89
CA PHE A 134 -1.97 2.45 17.08
C PHE A 134 -2.23 2.61 15.58
N ARG A 135 -3.34 2.07 15.06
CA ARG A 135 -3.71 2.22 13.65
C ARG A 135 -3.99 3.67 13.27
N LYS A 136 -4.71 4.42 14.14
CA LYS A 136 -5.04 5.83 13.88
C LYS A 136 -3.78 6.67 13.76
N LYS A 137 -2.83 6.49 14.69
CA LYS A 137 -1.55 7.20 14.65
C LYS A 137 -0.80 6.96 13.34
N ARG A 138 -0.75 5.71 12.86
CA ARG A 138 -0.09 5.36 11.59
C ARG A 138 -0.79 6.01 10.40
N GLN A 139 -2.12 5.93 10.38
CA GLN A 139 -2.93 6.56 9.34
C GLN A 139 -2.73 8.07 9.31
N ASP A 140 -2.75 8.73 10.47
CA ASP A 140 -2.54 10.17 10.57
C ASP A 140 -1.13 10.59 10.14
N THR A 141 -0.12 9.79 10.49
CA THR A 141 1.27 10.01 10.03
C THR A 141 1.35 9.97 8.50
N LEU A 142 0.75 8.94 7.88
CA LEU A 142 0.73 8.80 6.42
C LEU A 142 0.00 9.97 5.75
N ILE A 143 -1.18 10.33 6.27
CA ILE A 143 -1.98 11.45 5.75
C ILE A 143 -1.20 12.75 5.84
N SER A 144 -0.60 13.04 7.01
CA SER A 144 0.20 14.25 7.22
C SER A 144 1.41 14.32 6.28
N MET A 145 2.07 13.19 6.04
CA MET A 145 3.17 13.10 5.08
C MET A 145 2.71 13.45 3.67
N MET A 146 1.58 12.88 3.22
CA MET A 146 1.04 13.15 1.88
C MET A 146 0.51 14.57 1.73
N ASP A 147 -0.08 15.14 2.78
CA ASP A 147 -0.51 16.53 2.81
C ASP A 147 0.68 17.49 2.64
N ASN A 148 1.78 17.24 3.35
CA ASN A 148 3.03 18.01 3.24
C ASN A 148 3.65 17.93 1.83
N LEU A 149 3.46 16.81 1.13
CA LEU A 149 3.86 16.65 -0.26
C LEU A 149 2.90 17.30 -1.27
N GLY A 150 1.83 17.95 -0.78
CA GLY A 150 0.85 18.62 -1.62
C GLY A 150 -0.07 17.65 -2.36
N TYR A 151 -0.47 16.56 -1.72
CA TYR A 151 -1.47 15.64 -2.22
C TYR A 151 -2.85 15.91 -1.60
N SER A 152 -3.89 15.69 -2.38
CA SER A 152 -5.28 15.59 -1.93
C SER A 152 -5.66 14.14 -1.74
N ILE A 153 -6.57 13.86 -0.80
CA ILE A 153 -7.09 12.52 -0.53
C ILE A 153 -8.50 12.43 -1.08
N ILE A 154 -8.75 11.45 -1.93
CA ILE A 154 -10.06 11.17 -2.51
C ILE A 154 -10.46 9.76 -2.13
N ARG A 155 -11.61 9.59 -1.48
CA ARG A 155 -12.20 8.27 -1.23
C ARG A 155 -12.91 7.76 -2.47
N LEU A 156 -12.71 6.50 -2.79
CA LEU A 156 -13.43 5.79 -3.84
C LEU A 156 -14.58 5.00 -3.21
N HIS A 157 -15.80 5.33 -3.61
CA HIS A 157 -16.99 4.59 -3.18
C HIS A 157 -17.28 3.41 -4.10
N PRO A 158 -17.94 2.35 -3.62
CA PRO A 158 -18.32 1.18 -4.45
C PRO A 158 -19.22 1.51 -5.63
N ASP A 159 -19.99 2.60 -5.54
CA ASP A 159 -20.87 3.12 -6.61
C ASP A 159 -20.13 3.95 -7.67
N GLY A 160 -18.79 4.08 -7.54
CA GLY A 160 -17.95 4.88 -8.43
C GLY A 160 -17.83 6.36 -8.02
N ARG A 161 -18.60 6.82 -7.05
CA ARG A 161 -18.49 8.19 -6.53
C ARG A 161 -17.12 8.45 -5.92
N ARG A 162 -16.62 9.67 -6.12
CA ARG A 162 -15.35 10.15 -5.59
C ARG A 162 -15.63 11.26 -4.58
N GLU A 163 -15.05 11.14 -3.40
CA GLU A 163 -15.25 12.08 -2.30
C GLU A 163 -13.91 12.67 -1.87
N LEU A 164 -13.74 13.98 -2.04
CA LEU A 164 -12.58 14.70 -1.52
C LEU A 164 -12.66 14.76 0.01
N LEU A 165 -11.58 14.41 0.69
CA LEU A 165 -11.53 14.37 2.13
C LEU A 165 -10.49 15.34 2.67
N ASP A 166 -10.84 16.03 3.75
CA ASP A 166 -9.88 16.75 4.59
C ASP A 166 -9.21 15.81 5.60
N GLU A 167 -9.94 14.77 6.05
CA GLU A 167 -9.47 13.76 6.99
C GLU A 167 -10.14 12.41 6.77
N ILE A 168 -9.50 11.32 7.19
CA ILE A 168 -10.12 10.00 7.27
C ILE A 168 -10.66 9.79 8.69
N LYS A 169 -11.99 9.85 8.82
CA LYS A 169 -12.68 9.64 10.09
C LYS A 169 -12.66 8.16 10.51
N VAL A 170 -12.79 7.94 11.82
CA VAL A 170 -12.99 6.59 12.39
C VAL A 170 -14.29 6.01 11.83
N HIS A 171 -14.22 4.81 11.26
CA HIS A 171 -15.37 4.06 10.74
C HIS A 171 -15.11 2.56 10.73
N GLY A 172 -16.18 1.76 10.60
CA GLY A 172 -16.12 0.30 10.52
C GLY A 172 -16.47 -0.28 9.14
N ASP A 173 -16.68 0.58 8.14
CA ASP A 173 -17.12 0.14 6.81
C ASP A 173 -15.93 -0.27 5.94
N MET A 174 -15.83 -1.58 5.66
CA MET A 174 -14.79 -2.16 4.82
C MET A 174 -14.94 -1.83 3.33
N SER A 175 -16.10 -1.33 2.90
CA SER A 175 -16.31 -0.89 1.52
C SER A 175 -15.69 0.48 1.22
N LEU A 176 -15.28 1.21 2.27
CA LEU A 176 -14.73 2.57 2.21
C LEU A 176 -13.22 2.62 2.47
N THR A 177 -12.49 1.57 2.09
CA THR A 177 -11.05 1.44 2.35
C THR A 177 -10.17 1.89 1.20
N ASN A 178 -10.74 2.18 0.02
CA ASN A 178 -9.98 2.55 -1.16
C ASN A 178 -9.88 4.07 -1.31
N TYR A 179 -8.64 4.54 -1.44
CA TYR A 179 -8.31 5.96 -1.55
C TYR A 179 -7.40 6.23 -2.74
N LEU A 180 -7.56 7.44 -3.32
CA LEU A 180 -6.58 8.03 -4.22
C LEU A 180 -5.86 9.15 -3.47
N PHE A 181 -4.54 9.17 -3.58
CA PHE A 181 -3.74 10.33 -3.30
C PHE A 181 -3.37 10.97 -4.64
N VAL A 182 -3.80 12.20 -4.85
CA VAL A 182 -3.64 12.91 -6.12
C VAL A 182 -2.88 14.21 -5.88
N PRO A 183 -1.80 14.50 -6.63
CA PRO A 183 -1.14 15.79 -6.55
C PRO A 183 -2.15 16.93 -6.75
N ARG A 184 -2.12 17.96 -5.87
CA ARG A 184 -3.14 19.04 -5.86
C ARG A 184 -3.23 19.78 -7.18
N ASP A 185 -2.13 19.92 -7.89
CA ASP A 185 -2.08 20.53 -9.24
C ASP A 185 -2.82 19.72 -10.31
N ARG A 186 -3.14 18.45 -10.04
CA ARG A 186 -3.92 17.56 -10.93
C ARG A 186 -5.29 17.17 -10.37
N GLY A 187 -5.60 17.58 -9.13
CA GLY A 187 -6.77 17.12 -8.38
C GLY A 187 -8.12 17.37 -9.07
N ALA A 188 -8.28 18.50 -9.74
CA ALA A 188 -9.54 18.87 -10.39
C ALA A 188 -10.01 17.85 -11.45
N SER A 189 -9.08 17.23 -12.18
CA SER A 189 -9.40 16.23 -13.21
C SER A 189 -9.91 14.90 -12.65
N PHE A 190 -9.68 14.63 -11.37
CA PHE A 190 -10.12 13.42 -10.70
C PHE A 190 -11.45 13.55 -9.95
N LEU A 191 -11.98 14.75 -9.82
CA LEU A 191 -13.26 15.05 -9.15
C LEU A 191 -14.39 15.32 -10.15
N SER A 192 -14.07 15.71 -11.40
CA SER A 192 -15.04 15.77 -12.49
C SER A 192 -15.38 14.37 -12.99
N GLU A 193 -16.68 14.12 -13.17
CA GLU A 193 -17.19 12.87 -13.77
C GLU A 193 -16.62 12.62 -15.17
#